data_0d9898b21582ef54a1ac4c101c504605
#
_entry.id   0d9898b21582ef54a1ac4c101c504605
#
_cell.length_a   1.000
_cell.length_b   1.000
_cell.length_c   1.000
_cell.angle_alpha   90.00
_cell.angle_beta   90.00
_cell.angle_gamma   90.00
#
_symmetry.space_group_name_H-M   'P 1'
#
loop_
_entity.id
_entity.type
_entity.pdbx_description
1 polymer ?
#
loop_
_entity_poly.entity_id
_entity_poly.type
_entity_poly.pdbx_seq_one_letter_code
_entity_poly.pdbx_strand_id
1 'polypeptide(L)' 'MTDFAKTRQMFDIPEGMIYLNGNSLGPMPKAAPAAMSSFLLDEWRTELIRGWNTKNWFMQTNTLGDRVGHLIGAAEGT' A
#
# COMPACT_ATOMS: atom_id res chain seq x y z
N MET A 1 -6.10 16.43 15.23
CA MET A 1 -6.33 15.18 16.00
C MET A 1 -6.80 14.07 15.07
N THR A 2 -6.33 12.86 15.28
CA THR A 2 -6.71 11.70 14.45
C THR A 2 -8.15 11.28 14.78
N ASP A 3 -8.96 11.14 13.73
CA ASP A 3 -10.29 10.56 13.85
C ASP A 3 -10.20 9.06 13.63
N PHE A 4 -10.15 8.29 14.70
CA PHE A 4 -9.96 6.83 14.63
C PHE A 4 -11.15 6.11 13.99
N ALA A 5 -12.38 6.62 14.15
CA ALA A 5 -13.55 6.05 13.50
C ALA A 5 -13.44 6.17 11.98
N LYS A 6 -13.00 7.33 11.50
CA LYS A 6 -12.76 7.56 10.08
C LYS A 6 -11.62 6.70 9.54
N THR A 7 -10.53 6.58 10.30
CA THR A 7 -9.39 5.74 9.93
C THR A 7 -9.82 4.27 9.82
N ARG A 8 -10.65 3.78 10.76
CA ARG A 8 -11.15 2.41 10.72
C ARG A 8 -11.90 2.11 9.41
N GLN A 9 -12.61 3.07 8.87
CA GLN A 9 -13.38 2.90 7.63
C GLN A 9 -12.49 2.67 6.41
N MET A 10 -11.21 2.93 6.50
CA MET A 10 -10.25 2.68 5.41
C MET A 10 -9.82 1.22 5.30
N PHE A 11 -10.24 0.37 6.25
CA PHE A 11 -9.84 -1.03 6.31
C PHE A 11 -11.07 -1.94 6.32
N ASP A 12 -10.90 -3.16 5.78
CA ASP A 12 -11.91 -4.20 5.83
C ASP A 12 -11.73 -5.01 7.11
N ILE A 13 -12.62 -4.78 8.07
CA ILE A 13 -12.69 -5.54 9.33
C ILE A 13 -14.12 -6.05 9.44
N PRO A 14 -14.33 -7.37 9.71
CA PRO A 14 -15.68 -7.91 9.85
C PRO A 14 -16.48 -7.14 10.90
N GLU A 15 -17.76 -6.90 10.61
CA GLU A 15 -18.64 -6.19 11.51
C GLU A 15 -18.74 -6.93 12.86
N GLY A 16 -18.71 -6.17 13.94
CA GLY A 16 -18.77 -6.72 15.29
C GLY A 16 -17.46 -7.32 15.81
N MET A 17 -16.41 -7.34 15.00
CA MET A 17 -15.10 -7.84 15.41
C MET A 17 -14.24 -6.73 15.97
N ILE A 18 -13.59 -6.99 17.09
CA ILE A 18 -12.52 -6.14 17.64
C ILE A 18 -11.20 -6.84 17.33
N TYR A 19 -10.42 -6.29 16.39
CA TYR A 19 -9.20 -6.92 15.90
C TYR A 19 -7.97 -6.31 16.58
N LEU A 20 -7.30 -7.07 17.42
CA LEU A 20 -6.16 -6.62 18.22
C LEU A 20 -4.83 -7.26 17.80
N ASN A 21 -4.81 -8.04 16.74
CA ASN A 21 -3.63 -8.79 16.31
C ASN A 21 -2.98 -8.23 15.04
N GLY A 22 -3.06 -6.91 14.84
CA GLY A 22 -2.48 -6.23 13.69
C GLY A 22 -0.97 -6.36 13.58
N ASN A 23 -0.29 -6.67 14.69
CA ASN A 23 1.14 -6.93 14.69
C ASN A 23 1.53 -8.23 13.99
N SER A 24 0.62 -9.21 13.92
CA SER A 24 0.83 -10.46 13.18
C SER A 24 0.42 -10.32 11.73
N LEU A 25 -0.78 -9.78 11.49
CA LEU A 25 -1.30 -9.51 10.16
C LEU A 25 -2.24 -8.31 10.25
N GLY A 26 -1.90 -7.24 9.58
CA GLY A 26 -2.75 -6.06 9.51
C GLY A 26 -4.03 -6.32 8.73
N PRO A 27 -5.13 -5.62 9.04
CA PRO A 27 -6.35 -5.71 8.24
C PRO A 27 -6.12 -5.15 6.84
N MET A 28 -6.82 -5.70 5.85
CA MET A 28 -6.67 -5.25 4.46
C MET A 28 -7.24 -3.84 4.29
N PRO A 29 -6.46 -2.88 3.73
CA PRO A 29 -7.01 -1.59 3.32
C PRO A 29 -8.06 -1.77 2.23
N LYS A 30 -9.14 -1.01 2.30
CA LYS A 30 -10.20 -1.07 1.26
C LYS A 30 -9.69 -0.68 -0.13
N ALA A 31 -8.63 0.12 -0.20
CA ALA A 31 -8.02 0.51 -1.46
C ALA A 31 -7.18 -0.58 -2.12
N ALA A 32 -6.79 -1.65 -1.38
CA ALA A 32 -5.87 -2.65 -1.88
C ALA A 32 -6.39 -3.44 -3.10
N PRO A 33 -7.66 -3.92 -3.13
CA PRO A 33 -8.14 -4.67 -4.30
C PRO A 33 -8.10 -3.86 -5.60
N ALA A 34 -8.49 -2.59 -5.55
CA ALA A 34 -8.45 -1.73 -6.74
C ALA A 34 -7.01 -1.48 -7.20
N ALA A 35 -6.08 -1.25 -6.27
CA ALA A 35 -4.67 -1.05 -6.60
C ALA A 35 -4.06 -2.31 -7.22
N MET A 36 -4.37 -3.49 -6.68
CA MET A 36 -3.91 -4.76 -7.24
C MET A 36 -4.49 -5.00 -8.63
N SER A 37 -5.79 -4.76 -8.83
CA SER A 37 -6.42 -4.86 -10.14
C SER A 37 -5.78 -3.94 -11.16
N SER A 38 -5.53 -2.71 -10.79
CA SER A 38 -4.87 -1.73 -11.67
C SER A 38 -3.49 -2.21 -12.08
N PHE A 39 -2.70 -2.73 -11.13
CA PHE A 39 -1.38 -3.28 -11.45
C PHE A 39 -1.48 -4.44 -12.43
N LEU A 40 -2.37 -5.39 -12.17
CA LEU A 40 -2.51 -6.58 -12.99
C LEU A 40 -3.00 -6.25 -14.40
N LEU A 41 -4.02 -5.40 -14.51
CA LEU A 41 -4.73 -5.16 -15.79
C LEU A 41 -4.13 -4.00 -16.59
N ASP A 42 -3.66 -2.95 -15.93
CA ASP A 42 -3.19 -1.75 -16.60
C ASP A 42 -1.68 -1.69 -16.72
N GLU A 43 -0.94 -2.41 -15.87
CA GLU A 43 0.51 -2.40 -15.89
C GLU A 43 1.07 -3.73 -16.39
N TRP A 44 0.92 -4.81 -15.63
CA TRP A 44 1.51 -6.09 -15.99
C TRP A 44 0.99 -6.61 -17.33
N ARG A 45 -0.34 -6.66 -17.48
CA ARG A 45 -0.95 -7.21 -18.70
C ARG A 45 -0.54 -6.45 -19.96
N THR A 46 -0.46 -5.11 -19.88
CA THR A 46 -0.23 -4.26 -21.05
C THR A 46 1.24 -3.94 -21.27
N GLU A 47 2.03 -3.76 -20.22
CA GLU A 47 3.41 -3.31 -20.34
C GLU A 47 4.43 -4.43 -20.40
N LEU A 48 4.14 -5.57 -19.75
CA LEU A 48 5.06 -6.70 -19.67
C LEU A 48 6.42 -6.24 -19.12
N ILE A 49 7.52 -6.65 -19.74
CA ILE A 49 8.87 -6.27 -19.29
C ILE A 49 9.11 -4.76 -19.33
N ARG A 50 8.42 -4.03 -20.20
CA ARG A 50 8.56 -2.59 -20.29
C ARG A 50 8.13 -1.84 -19.03
N GLY A 51 7.31 -2.46 -18.18
CA GLY A 51 6.86 -1.86 -16.92
C GLY A 51 7.99 -1.45 -15.99
N TRP A 52 9.16 -2.07 -16.11
CA TRP A 52 10.33 -1.67 -15.37
C TRP A 52 10.69 -0.20 -15.63
N ASN A 53 10.45 0.29 -16.84
CA ASN A 53 10.76 1.66 -17.23
C ASN A 53 9.53 2.56 -17.31
N THR A 54 8.45 2.08 -17.96
CA THR A 54 7.27 2.91 -18.24
C THR A 54 6.39 3.11 -17.00
N LYS A 55 6.36 2.14 -16.08
CA LYS A 55 5.57 2.19 -14.85
C LYS A 55 6.42 2.34 -13.60
N ASN A 56 7.71 2.61 -13.78
CA ASN A 56 8.64 2.89 -12.69
C ASN A 56 8.82 1.73 -11.69
N TRP A 57 8.63 0.49 -12.13
CA TRP A 57 8.80 -0.68 -11.24
C TRP A 57 10.21 -0.79 -10.69
N PHE A 58 11.21 -0.47 -11.53
CA PHE A 58 12.62 -0.57 -11.14
C PHE A 58 12.94 0.29 -9.92
N MET A 59 12.35 1.48 -9.85
CA MET A 59 12.59 2.42 -8.74
C MET A 59 11.60 2.25 -7.57
N GLN A 60 10.68 1.28 -7.66
CA GLN A 60 9.61 1.16 -6.68
C GLN A 60 10.12 0.85 -5.28
N THR A 61 11.18 0.07 -5.15
CA THR A 61 11.80 -0.20 -3.86
C THR A 61 12.26 1.09 -3.19
N ASN A 62 12.90 1.98 -3.96
CA ASN A 62 13.37 3.26 -3.45
C ASN A 62 12.20 4.19 -3.09
N THR A 63 11.20 4.30 -3.96
CA THR A 63 10.04 5.16 -3.70
C THR A 63 9.24 4.71 -2.49
N LEU A 64 9.01 3.41 -2.33
CA LEU A 64 8.33 2.87 -1.16
C LEU A 64 9.18 3.05 0.11
N GLY A 65 10.48 2.82 0.00
CA GLY A 65 11.41 3.04 1.11
C GLY A 65 11.39 4.49 1.58
N ASP A 66 11.37 5.44 0.65
CA ASP A 66 11.30 6.86 0.98
C ASP A 66 9.98 7.24 1.65
N ARG A 67 8.87 6.64 1.24
CA ARG A 67 7.57 6.85 1.91
C ARG A 67 7.58 6.35 3.35
N VAL A 68 8.12 5.17 3.58
CA VAL A 68 8.28 4.64 4.94
C VAL A 68 9.26 5.50 5.73
N GLY A 69 10.37 5.89 5.11
CA GLY A 69 11.37 6.76 5.71
C GLY A 69 10.79 8.09 6.19
N HIS A 70 9.87 8.66 5.44
CA HIS A 70 9.18 9.89 5.84
C HIS A 70 8.43 9.74 7.16
N LEU A 71 7.79 8.57 7.38
CA LEU A 71 7.06 8.31 8.62
C LEU A 71 7.96 8.18 9.85
N ILE A 72 9.18 7.71 9.67
CA ILE A 72 10.13 7.48 10.78
C ILE A 72 11.24 8.52 10.83
N GLY A 73 11.19 9.54 9.99
CA GLY A 73 12.19 10.62 9.97
C GLY A 73 13.52 10.26 9.35
N ALA A 74 13.57 9.22 8.53
CA ALA A 74 14.80 8.84 7.82
C ALA A 74 15.01 9.72 6.59
N ALA A 75 16.27 9.94 6.22
CA ALA A 75 16.61 10.67 5.01
C ALA A 75 16.26 9.85 3.76
N GLU A 76 16.00 10.56 2.65
CA GLU A 76 15.74 9.91 1.37
C GLU A 76 16.93 9.03 0.95
N GLY A 77 16.63 7.91 0.31
CA GLY A 77 17.64 6.99 -0.20
C GLY A 77 18.29 6.09 0.87
N THR A 78 17.79 6.15 2.09
CA THR A 78 18.28 5.28 3.16
C THR A 78 17.34 4.10 3.36
#